data_37c508c937a984a0c96ece88c9aac541
#
_entry.id   37c508c937a984a0c96ece88c9aac541
#
_cell.length_a   1.000
_cell.length_b   1.000
_cell.length_c   1.000
_cell.angle_alpha   90.00
_cell.angle_beta   90.00
_cell.angle_gamma   90.00
#
_symmetry.space_group_name_H-M   'P 1'
#
loop_
_entity.id
_entity.type
_entity.pdbx_description
1 polymer ?
#
loop_
_entity_poly.entity_id
_entity_poly.type
_entity_poly.pdbx_seq_one_letter_code
_entity_poly.pdbx_strand_id
1 'polypeptide(L)'
;MENWKQKPLSQVVSRWIRGTTLNRSRADYYTKTPGPESLPWARVGDMKEGLLCETENYLTKEGVDQIPWLIVPEGAVLLSVSGTIGKSAIAGCDLVVNQAIQAMIFDEGQILPEYACFYLEFYRPWLIERANAVTVP
;
A
#
# COMPACT_ATOMS: atom_id res chain seq x y z
N MET A 1 24.19 5.74 -17.78
CA MET A 1 24.10 6.70 -16.65
C MET A 1 23.79 8.11 -17.15
N GLU A 2 24.22 8.43 -18.36
CA GLU A 2 23.98 9.76 -18.93
C GLU A 2 22.49 10.07 -19.17
N ASN A 3 21.63 9.02 -19.22
CA ASN A 3 20.22 9.17 -19.53
C ASN A 3 19.32 9.17 -18.29
N TRP A 4 19.90 9.21 -17.08
CA TRP A 4 19.10 9.24 -15.86
C TRP A 4 18.48 10.62 -15.68
N LYS A 5 17.17 10.65 -15.52
CA LYS A 5 16.41 11.87 -15.31
C LYS A 5 15.75 11.82 -13.95
N GLN A 6 15.74 12.95 -13.27
CA GLN A 6 14.95 13.10 -12.06
C GLN A 6 13.52 13.48 -12.43
N LYS A 7 12.57 12.76 -11.86
CA LYS A 7 11.15 13.05 -12.03
C LYS A 7 10.47 12.98 -10.67
N PRO A 8 9.55 13.87 -10.36
CA PRO A 8 8.75 13.72 -9.15
C PRO A 8 7.86 12.48 -9.24
N LEU A 9 7.58 11.87 -8.08
CA LEU A 9 6.70 10.70 -8.01
C LEU A 9 5.36 10.94 -8.68
N SER A 10 4.83 12.15 -8.58
CA SER A 10 3.56 12.51 -9.21
C SER A 10 3.54 12.33 -10.72
N GLN A 11 4.70 12.32 -11.37
CA GLN A 11 4.78 12.12 -12.82
C GLN A 11 4.88 10.65 -13.23
N VAL A 12 5.28 9.77 -12.31
CA VAL A 12 5.46 8.33 -12.61
C VAL A 12 4.40 7.46 -11.96
N VAL A 13 3.65 8.00 -11.00
CA VAL A 13 2.52 7.30 -10.37
C VAL A 13 1.26 7.63 -11.17
N SER A 14 0.66 6.62 -11.78
CA SER A 14 -0.57 6.79 -12.56
C SER A 14 -1.81 6.87 -11.67
N ARG A 15 -1.77 6.24 -10.49
CA ARG A 15 -2.91 6.22 -9.59
C ARG A 15 -2.44 6.08 -8.13
N TRP A 16 -3.07 6.85 -7.24
CA TRP A 16 -2.84 6.81 -5.81
C TRP A 16 -4.09 6.24 -5.14
N ILE A 17 -3.92 5.24 -4.27
CA ILE A 17 -5.03 4.69 -3.49
C ILE A 17 -4.67 4.77 -2.01
N ARG A 18 -5.46 5.52 -1.25
CA ARG A 18 -5.38 5.55 0.22
C ARG A 18 -6.50 4.67 0.74
N GLY A 19 -6.18 3.75 1.63
CA GLY A 19 -7.16 2.80 2.12
C GLY A 19 -8.05 3.34 3.22
N THR A 20 -8.88 2.45 3.75
CA THR A 20 -9.81 2.77 4.84
C THR A 20 -9.99 1.56 5.74
N THR A 21 -10.62 1.78 6.89
CA THR A 21 -11.06 0.72 7.78
C THR A 21 -12.58 0.73 7.80
N LEU A 22 -13.19 -0.32 7.26
CA LEU A 22 -14.63 -0.51 7.40
C LEU A 22 -14.99 -0.76 8.86
N ASN A 23 -16.27 -0.57 9.21
CA ASN A 23 -16.73 -0.73 10.58
C ASN A 23 -16.31 -2.11 11.14
N ARG A 24 -15.41 -2.12 12.12
CA ARG A 24 -14.85 -3.33 12.71
C ARG A 24 -15.88 -4.14 13.51
N SER A 25 -16.99 -3.54 13.91
CA SER A 25 -18.08 -4.23 14.59
C SER A 25 -18.96 -5.03 13.62
N ARG A 26 -18.83 -4.82 12.31
CA ARG A 26 -19.53 -5.60 11.29
C ARG A 26 -18.74 -6.87 10.99
N ALA A 27 -19.11 -7.95 11.66
CA ALA A 27 -18.44 -9.24 11.50
C ALA A 27 -18.56 -9.82 10.09
N ASP A 28 -19.57 -9.41 9.33
CA ASP A 28 -19.79 -9.84 7.95
C ASP A 28 -18.81 -9.21 6.95
N TYR A 29 -18.06 -8.18 7.34
CA TYR A 29 -17.08 -7.53 6.47
C TYR A 29 -15.68 -8.17 6.56
N TYR A 30 -15.38 -8.89 7.63
CA TYR A 30 -14.03 -9.39 7.91
C TYR A 30 -14.02 -10.89 8.14
N THR A 31 -12.90 -11.52 7.80
CA THR A 31 -12.65 -12.93 8.12
C THR A 31 -11.15 -13.14 8.34
N LYS A 32 -10.81 -14.13 9.15
CA LYS A 32 -9.42 -14.54 9.33
C LYS A 32 -9.04 -15.68 8.39
N THR A 33 -10.01 -16.30 7.76
CA THR A 33 -9.80 -17.42 6.84
C THR A 33 -10.14 -16.94 5.42
N PRO A 34 -9.14 -16.87 4.52
CA PRO A 34 -9.42 -16.42 3.16
C PRO A 34 -10.31 -17.40 2.40
N GLY A 35 -11.21 -16.87 1.58
CA GLY A 35 -12.06 -17.61 0.70
C GLY A 35 -11.89 -17.15 -0.75
N PRO A 36 -12.62 -17.77 -1.71
CA PRO A 36 -12.42 -17.48 -3.13
C PRO A 36 -12.73 -16.03 -3.54
N GLU A 37 -13.57 -15.35 -2.80
CA GLU A 37 -13.96 -13.96 -3.11
C GLU A 37 -13.48 -12.95 -2.07
N SER A 38 -12.69 -13.39 -1.09
CA SER A 38 -12.09 -12.49 -0.11
C SER A 38 -10.82 -11.86 -0.66
N LEU A 39 -10.45 -10.68 -0.12
CA LEU A 39 -9.19 -10.03 -0.43
C LEU A 39 -8.43 -9.76 0.86
N PRO A 40 -7.09 -9.86 0.83
CA PRO A 40 -6.29 -9.44 1.97
C PRO A 40 -6.59 -7.99 2.34
N TRP A 41 -6.68 -7.72 3.63
CA TRP A 41 -6.80 -6.36 4.16
C TRP A 41 -5.52 -6.05 4.92
N ALA A 42 -4.66 -5.27 4.30
CA ALA A 42 -3.32 -5.00 4.79
C ALA A 42 -3.30 -3.85 5.78
N ARG A 43 -2.65 -4.09 6.91
CA ARG A 43 -2.28 -3.06 7.88
C ARG A 43 -0.76 -2.99 7.91
N VAL A 44 -0.21 -1.96 8.54
CA VAL A 44 1.25 -1.78 8.58
C VAL A 44 1.96 -2.99 9.20
N GLY A 45 1.35 -3.63 10.19
CA GLY A 45 1.89 -4.84 10.81
C GLY A 45 1.99 -6.04 9.90
N ASP A 46 1.24 -6.07 8.80
CA ASP A 46 1.30 -7.14 7.80
C ASP A 46 2.42 -6.93 6.79
N MET A 47 2.96 -5.72 6.70
CA MET A 47 3.96 -5.38 5.69
C MET A 47 5.31 -5.97 6.05
N LYS A 48 5.83 -6.79 5.16
CA LYS A 48 7.15 -7.40 5.22
C LYS A 48 7.84 -7.15 3.89
N GLU A 49 9.15 -7.30 3.86
CA GLU A 49 9.91 -7.14 2.62
C GLU A 49 9.38 -8.06 1.52
N GLY A 50 9.31 -7.52 0.31
CA GLY A 50 8.93 -8.25 -0.87
C GLY A 50 7.45 -8.17 -1.19
N LEU A 51 6.87 -9.30 -1.59
CA LEU A 51 5.48 -9.38 -2.02
C LEU A 51 4.55 -9.60 -0.83
N LEU A 52 3.48 -8.82 -0.78
CA LEU A 52 2.45 -8.94 0.25
C LEU A 52 1.18 -9.52 -0.37
N CYS A 53 0.76 -10.69 0.08
CA CYS A 53 -0.50 -11.30 -0.33
C CYS A 53 -1.21 -12.02 0.84
N GLU A 54 -0.53 -12.18 1.97
CA GLU A 54 -1.10 -12.79 3.17
C GLU A 54 -1.15 -11.76 4.29
N THR A 55 -2.29 -11.67 4.95
CA THR A 55 -2.54 -10.71 6.01
C THR A 55 -3.23 -11.41 7.18
N GLU A 56 -3.23 -10.78 8.34
CA GLU A 56 -3.92 -11.31 9.50
C GLU A 56 -5.45 -11.36 9.29
N ASN A 57 -5.97 -10.35 8.62
CA ASN A 57 -7.40 -10.24 8.33
C ASN A 57 -7.64 -10.08 6.83
N TYR A 58 -8.79 -10.52 6.39
CA TYR A 58 -9.26 -10.42 5.01
C TYR A 58 -10.61 -9.73 5.00
N LEU A 59 -10.92 -9.03 3.94
CA LEU A 59 -12.28 -8.56 3.69
C LEU A 59 -13.05 -9.65 2.97
N THR A 60 -14.27 -9.90 3.43
CA THR A 60 -15.20 -10.77 2.73
C THR A 60 -15.70 -10.12 1.45
N LYS A 61 -16.40 -10.85 0.60
CA LYS A 61 -17.05 -10.27 -0.58
C LYS A 61 -17.94 -9.09 -0.17
N GLU A 62 -18.71 -9.23 0.90
CA GLU A 62 -19.57 -8.16 1.43
C GLU A 62 -18.77 -6.93 1.80
N GLY A 63 -17.62 -7.11 2.42
CA GLY A 63 -16.74 -5.99 2.77
C GLY A 63 -16.15 -5.32 1.53
N VAL A 64 -15.65 -6.10 0.59
CA VAL A 64 -15.08 -5.58 -0.67
C VAL A 64 -16.14 -4.80 -1.46
N ASP A 65 -17.36 -5.30 -1.49
CA ASP A 65 -18.46 -4.66 -2.22
C ASP A 65 -18.82 -3.27 -1.69
N GLN A 66 -18.40 -2.93 -0.45
CA GLN A 66 -18.57 -1.59 0.09
C GLN A 66 -17.59 -0.59 -0.48
N ILE A 67 -16.42 -1.04 -0.93
CA ILE A 67 -15.31 -0.18 -1.34
C ILE A 67 -14.59 -0.73 -2.58
N PRO A 68 -15.30 -1.12 -3.66
CA PRO A 68 -14.65 -1.74 -4.83
C PRO A 68 -13.65 -0.80 -5.51
N TRP A 69 -13.83 0.52 -5.39
CA TRP A 69 -12.90 1.51 -5.93
C TRP A 69 -11.59 1.60 -5.18
N LEU A 70 -11.47 0.96 -4.02
CA LEU A 70 -10.24 0.94 -3.21
C LEU A 70 -9.45 -0.35 -3.36
N ILE A 71 -9.82 -1.22 -4.28
CA ILE A 71 -9.02 -2.43 -4.56
C ILE A 71 -7.69 -1.99 -5.17
N VAL A 72 -6.62 -2.43 -4.51
CA VAL A 72 -5.26 -2.18 -4.96
C VAL A 72 -4.83 -3.34 -5.85
N PRO A 73 -4.46 -3.09 -7.10
CA PRO A 73 -4.09 -4.17 -8.01
C PRO A 73 -2.73 -4.76 -7.67
N GLU A 74 -2.55 -6.03 -8.04
CA GLU A 74 -1.25 -6.69 -8.00
C GLU A 74 -0.19 -5.83 -8.69
N GLY A 75 0.99 -5.76 -8.09
CA GLY A 75 2.10 -4.97 -8.62
C GLY A 75 2.21 -3.55 -8.07
N ALA A 76 1.19 -3.06 -7.36
CA ALA A 76 1.25 -1.74 -6.74
C ALA A 76 2.30 -1.71 -5.63
N VAL A 77 2.91 -0.55 -5.44
CA VAL A 77 3.85 -0.31 -4.35
C VAL A 77 3.09 0.25 -3.16
N LEU A 78 3.31 -0.34 -1.99
CA LEU A 78 2.68 0.04 -0.74
C LEU A 78 3.68 0.76 0.14
N LEU A 79 3.28 1.87 0.71
CA LEU A 79 4.14 2.66 1.60
C LEU A 79 3.37 3.01 2.87
N SER A 80 3.94 2.69 4.03
CA SER A 80 3.34 3.10 5.29
C SER A 80 3.56 4.60 5.51
N VAL A 81 2.49 5.32 5.81
CA VAL A 81 2.51 6.79 5.95
C VAL A 81 2.03 7.25 7.32
N SER A 82 1.66 6.32 8.19
CA SER A 82 1.20 6.60 9.55
C SER A 82 1.67 5.48 10.47
N GLY A 83 1.89 5.77 11.73
CA GLY A 83 2.46 4.81 12.68
C GLY A 83 3.93 4.55 12.36
N THR A 84 4.28 3.36 11.94
CA THR A 84 5.63 3.03 11.46
C THR A 84 5.79 3.54 10.02
N ILE A 85 6.41 4.67 9.85
CA ILE A 85 6.51 5.37 8.57
C ILE A 85 7.64 4.80 7.73
N GLY A 86 7.41 4.70 6.42
CA GLY A 86 8.45 4.40 5.44
C GLY A 86 8.68 2.92 5.15
N LYS A 87 7.87 2.02 5.71
CA LYS A 87 7.92 0.61 5.28
C LYS A 87 7.32 0.50 3.89
N SER A 88 7.94 -0.30 3.04
CA SER A 88 7.45 -0.52 1.68
C SER A 88 7.33 -2.00 1.37
N ALA A 89 6.40 -2.33 0.49
CA ALA A 89 6.16 -3.68 -0.01
C ALA A 89 5.51 -3.58 -1.38
N ILE A 90 5.40 -4.70 -2.07
CA ILE A 90 4.70 -4.79 -3.36
C ILE A 90 3.48 -5.67 -3.17
N ALA A 91 2.33 -5.25 -3.68
CA ALA A 91 1.13 -6.08 -3.66
C ALA A 91 1.37 -7.33 -4.53
N GLY A 92 1.37 -8.50 -3.91
CA GLY A 92 1.56 -9.78 -4.60
C GLY A 92 0.27 -10.36 -5.17
N CYS A 93 -0.84 -9.71 -4.90
CA CYS A 93 -2.18 -10.02 -5.41
C CYS A 93 -3.04 -8.78 -5.25
N ASP A 94 -4.25 -8.80 -5.78
CA ASP A 94 -5.21 -7.74 -5.50
C ASP A 94 -5.55 -7.74 -4.01
N LEU A 95 -5.52 -6.57 -3.39
CA LEU A 95 -5.74 -6.43 -1.94
C LEU A 95 -6.35 -5.06 -1.62
N VAL A 96 -6.69 -4.88 -0.36
CA VAL A 96 -7.16 -3.60 0.16
C VAL A 96 -6.25 -3.20 1.31
N VAL A 97 -5.97 -1.93 1.44
CA VAL A 97 -5.11 -1.40 2.51
C VAL A 97 -5.92 -0.54 3.47
N ASN A 98 -5.43 -0.41 4.71
CA ASN A 98 -6.04 0.52 5.66
C ASN A 98 -5.53 1.95 5.40
N GLN A 99 -6.01 2.90 6.19
CA GLN A 99 -5.69 4.32 6.01
C GLN A 99 -4.24 4.69 6.34
N ALA A 100 -3.48 3.79 6.95
CA ALA A 100 -2.07 4.01 7.27
C ALA A 100 -1.13 3.66 6.11
N ILE A 101 -1.66 3.13 5.01
CA ILE A 101 -0.88 2.71 3.85
C ILE A 101 -1.34 3.48 2.62
N GLN A 102 -0.37 4.04 1.91
CA GLN A 102 -0.57 4.65 0.60
C GLN A 102 -0.14 3.65 -0.47
N ALA A 103 -1.04 3.29 -1.36
CA ALA A 103 -0.71 2.46 -2.51
C ALA A 103 -0.44 3.34 -3.72
N MET A 104 0.57 2.98 -4.50
CA MET A 104 0.98 3.68 -5.70
C MET A 104 1.03 2.71 -6.86
N ILE A 105 0.26 3.00 -7.90
CA ILE A 105 0.31 2.25 -9.16
C ILE A 105 1.20 3.03 -10.10
N PHE A 106 2.36 2.47 -10.43
CA PHE A 106 3.32 3.14 -11.28
C PHE A 106 2.99 2.94 -12.75
N ASP A 107 3.35 3.95 -13.54
CA ASP A 107 3.19 3.90 -14.98
C ASP A 107 4.18 2.89 -15.56
N GLU A 108 3.64 1.81 -16.15
CA GLU A 108 4.46 0.76 -16.76
C GLU A 108 5.34 1.35 -17.86
N GLY A 109 6.58 0.92 -17.90
CA GLY A 109 7.57 1.42 -18.84
C GLY A 109 8.35 2.63 -18.35
N GLN A 110 7.94 3.28 -17.28
CA GLN A 110 8.70 4.37 -16.67
C GLN A 110 9.52 3.93 -15.46
N ILE A 111 8.97 3.04 -14.63
CA ILE A 111 9.64 2.61 -13.41
C ILE A 111 9.14 1.21 -13.01
N LEU A 112 10.06 0.37 -12.57
CA LEU A 112 9.71 -0.94 -12.01
C LEU A 112 9.30 -0.80 -10.55
N PRO A 113 8.27 -1.53 -10.10
CA PRO A 113 7.86 -1.51 -8.69
C PRO A 113 9.00 -1.84 -7.73
N GLU A 114 9.84 -2.80 -8.07
CA GLU A 114 11.00 -3.21 -7.26
C GLU A 114 11.99 -2.06 -7.08
N TYR A 115 12.23 -1.30 -8.13
CA TYR A 115 13.08 -0.11 -8.07
C TYR A 115 12.47 0.95 -7.17
N ALA A 116 11.16 1.17 -7.29
CA ALA A 116 10.46 2.15 -6.46
C ALA A 116 10.55 1.78 -4.97
N CYS A 117 10.37 0.51 -4.63
CA CYS A 117 10.52 0.03 -3.26
C CYS A 117 11.94 0.25 -2.74
N PHE A 118 12.94 -0.08 -3.55
CA PHE A 118 14.34 0.11 -3.19
C PHE A 118 14.65 1.60 -2.93
N TYR A 119 14.16 2.46 -3.82
CA TYR A 119 14.31 3.90 -3.69
C TYR A 119 13.65 4.43 -2.41
N LEU A 120 12.42 4.02 -2.13
CA LEU A 120 11.70 4.45 -0.93
C LEU A 120 12.38 3.96 0.35
N GLU A 121 12.89 2.75 0.35
CA GLU A 121 13.64 2.22 1.48
C GLU A 121 14.94 2.99 1.71
N PHE A 122 15.65 3.33 0.65
CA PHE A 122 16.86 4.15 0.72
C PHE A 122 16.56 5.52 1.34
N TYR A 123 15.44 6.13 0.99
CA TYR A 123 15.04 7.44 1.50
C TYR A 123 14.20 7.39 2.77
N ARG A 124 14.03 6.21 3.36
CA ARG A 124 13.20 6.05 4.55
C ARG A 124 13.58 6.99 5.70
N PRO A 125 14.87 7.16 6.07
CA PRO A 125 15.23 8.09 7.13
C PRO A 125 14.78 9.53 6.84
N TRP A 126 14.89 9.94 5.59
CA TRP A 126 14.45 11.26 5.16
C TRP A 126 12.92 11.40 5.25
N LEU A 127 12.19 10.36 4.85
CA LEU A 127 10.72 10.34 4.95
C LEU A 127 10.27 10.45 6.42
N ILE A 128 10.90 9.73 7.31
CA ILE A 128 10.60 9.76 8.75
C ILE A 128 10.84 11.16 9.31
N GLU A 129 11.96 11.76 8.99
CA GLU A 129 12.31 13.10 9.44
C GLU A 129 11.28 14.14 8.96
N ARG A 130 10.88 14.07 7.68
CA ARG A 130 9.90 14.99 7.11
C ARG A 130 8.52 14.79 7.74
N ALA A 131 8.09 13.57 7.97
CA ALA A 131 6.82 13.29 8.62
C ALA A 131 6.79 13.86 10.05
N ASN A 132 7.88 13.70 10.80
CA ASN A 132 7.96 14.24 12.16
C ASN A 132 7.95 15.78 12.16
N ALA A 133 8.58 16.41 11.18
CA ALA A 133 8.59 17.87 11.05
C ALA A 133 7.19 18.43 10.75
N VAL A 134 6.36 17.68 10.03
CA VAL A 134 5.00 18.11 9.69
C VAL A 134 4.03 17.93 10.87
N THR A 135 4.31 16.98 11.76
CA THR A 135 3.41 16.66 12.87
C THR A 135 3.67 17.52 14.13
N VAL A 136 4.72 18.30 14.14
CA VAL A 136 4.98 19.22 15.26
C VAL A 136 4.14 20.46 15.11
N PRO A 137 3.26 20.77 16.08
CA PRO A 137 2.43 21.95 16.02
C PRO A 137 3.24 23.24 16.20
#